data_3db99e67b6319afed1f1efe14cdee0db
#
_entry.id   3db99e67b6319afed1f1efe14cdee0db
#
_cell.length_a   1.000
_cell.length_b   1.000
_cell.length_c   1.000
_cell.angle_alpha   90.00
_cell.angle_beta   90.00
_cell.angle_gamma   90.00
#
_symmetry.space_group_name_H-M   'P 1'
#
loop_
_entity.id
_entity.type
_entity.pdbx_description
1 polymer ?
#
loop_
_entity_poly.entity_id
_entity_poly.type
_entity_poly.pdbx_seq_one_letter_code
_entity_poly.pdbx_strand_id
1 'polypeptide(L)'
;GISQAALRSSNGAVVSLGDIKNGDTCGGSSEWGASSSYGWAVDDTGSKAVGTAYVDRNRDGVCESPYLGEIVPFIWDAKRGMRELDTSNLPVADLPWIRAHAISGNGDVVLGTSNFQYAYAWVKEGKAINLTERYGAEPAYAVSFDGHRVALNLIDTNTYQGKGVALWDYARGLTPIGSLEWCKDVPYVSWFAGDLCESMTGDEIKAQVGSPPMEIFDMSDDGSILVGRSGSFFTGFVGALWIERIGWMTWDDFFRKQGVVEASNIPFSNPISISGTGTEVVGGMVGASFSWLVNMNQVFVCE
;
A
#
# COMPACT_ATOMS: atom_id res chain seq x y z
N GLY A 1 29.10 -8.95 2.91
CA GLY A 1 28.25 -9.29 4.07
C GLY A 1 26.86 -9.66 3.61
N ILE A 2 26.18 -10.51 4.35
CA ILE A 2 24.78 -10.90 4.09
C ILE A 2 23.90 -9.82 4.71
N SER A 3 22.93 -9.30 3.96
CA SER A 3 21.90 -8.40 4.50
C SER A 3 20.71 -9.22 5.00
N GLN A 4 20.31 -8.98 6.24
CA GLN A 4 19.14 -9.63 6.85
C GLN A 4 18.17 -8.60 7.38
N ALA A 5 16.87 -8.92 7.36
CA ALA A 5 15.86 -8.13 8.03
C ALA A 5 16.16 -8.04 9.54
N ALA A 6 15.98 -6.87 10.10
CA ALA A 6 16.20 -6.62 11.51
C ALA A 6 15.15 -5.66 12.09
N LEU A 7 14.85 -5.83 13.37
CA LEU A 7 14.04 -4.91 14.15
C LEU A 7 14.95 -4.02 14.99
N ARG A 8 14.65 -2.71 15.02
CA ARG A 8 15.26 -1.78 15.94
C ARG A 8 14.24 -1.37 17.00
N SER A 9 14.55 -1.66 18.25
CA SER A 9 13.72 -1.26 19.39
C SER A 9 13.90 0.23 19.72
N SER A 10 12.98 0.79 20.50
CA SER A 10 13.00 2.19 20.92
C SER A 10 14.27 2.57 21.73
N ASN A 11 14.90 1.62 22.42
CA ASN A 11 16.17 1.81 23.12
C ASN A 11 17.39 1.71 22.20
N GLY A 12 17.20 1.53 20.89
CA GLY A 12 18.26 1.45 19.88
C GLY A 12 18.84 0.06 19.67
N ALA A 13 18.45 -0.97 20.43
CA ALA A 13 18.91 -2.34 20.21
C ALA A 13 18.41 -2.86 18.86
N VAL A 14 19.28 -3.53 18.11
CA VAL A 14 18.97 -4.16 16.83
C VAL A 14 18.94 -5.67 17.00
N VAL A 15 17.83 -6.29 16.61
CA VAL A 15 17.62 -7.73 16.64
C VAL A 15 17.47 -8.23 15.21
N SER A 16 18.37 -9.11 14.76
CA SER A 16 18.19 -9.82 13.49
C SER A 16 16.94 -10.70 13.57
N LEU A 17 16.12 -10.68 12.51
CA LEU A 17 14.94 -11.55 12.41
C LEU A 17 15.32 -12.99 12.07
N GLY A 18 16.61 -13.23 11.76
CA GLY A 18 17.12 -14.55 11.39
C GLY A 18 16.68 -14.96 9.99
N ASP A 19 16.60 -16.26 9.79
CA ASP A 19 16.29 -16.89 8.51
C ASP A 19 15.03 -17.77 8.64
N ILE A 20 14.43 -18.13 7.51
CA ILE A 20 13.36 -19.13 7.47
C ILE A 20 13.92 -20.45 8.02
N LYS A 21 13.19 -21.06 8.97
CA LYS A 21 13.62 -22.30 9.62
C LYS A 21 13.86 -23.40 8.58
N ASN A 22 14.95 -24.12 8.76
CA ASN A 22 15.46 -25.31 8.06
C ASN A 22 16.60 -25.06 7.07
N GLY A 23 17.27 -23.91 7.14
CA GLY A 23 18.42 -23.64 6.27
C GLY A 23 18.06 -23.45 4.80
N ASP A 24 16.78 -23.19 4.55
CA ASP A 24 16.27 -22.96 3.19
C ASP A 24 16.47 -21.48 2.77
N THR A 25 17.18 -20.69 3.57
CA THR A 25 17.52 -19.31 3.24
C THR A 25 18.85 -19.22 2.54
N CYS A 26 18.86 -18.43 1.49
CA CYS A 26 20.04 -18.22 0.69
C CYS A 26 21.16 -17.50 1.45
N GLY A 27 22.14 -18.20 1.88
CA GLY A 27 23.34 -17.69 2.57
C GLY A 27 24.42 -17.17 1.66
N GLY A 28 24.15 -16.20 0.82
CA GLY A 28 25.21 -15.29 0.48
C GLY A 28 26.02 -15.38 -0.79
N SER A 29 25.51 -15.89 -1.89
CA SER A 29 26.19 -15.72 -3.18
C SER A 29 25.25 -15.48 -4.38
N SER A 30 24.35 -14.47 -4.27
CA SER A 30 23.69 -14.03 -5.48
C SER A 30 24.58 -13.02 -6.22
N GLU A 31 24.59 -13.07 -7.54
CA GLU A 31 25.25 -12.04 -8.38
C GLU A 31 24.72 -10.63 -8.12
N TRP A 32 23.61 -10.51 -7.37
CA TRP A 32 22.90 -9.25 -7.03
C TRP A 32 23.10 -8.77 -5.59
N GLY A 33 24.02 -9.37 -4.85
CA GLY A 33 24.29 -9.05 -3.45
C GLY A 33 23.57 -9.99 -2.49
N ALA A 34 24.28 -10.37 -1.44
CA ALA A 34 23.90 -11.37 -0.48
C ALA A 34 22.83 -10.85 0.50
N SER A 35 21.58 -10.77 0.07
CA SER A 35 20.45 -10.45 0.97
C SER A 35 19.60 -11.70 1.16
N SER A 36 19.50 -12.17 2.41
CA SER A 36 18.63 -13.30 2.73
C SER A 36 17.19 -12.89 3.02
N SER A 37 16.97 -11.65 3.47
CA SER A 37 15.63 -11.15 3.77
C SER A 37 15.53 -9.62 3.84
N TYR A 38 14.34 -9.11 3.57
CA TYR A 38 13.95 -7.70 3.72
C TYR A 38 12.72 -7.59 4.61
N GLY A 39 12.79 -6.80 5.68
CA GLY A 39 11.64 -6.41 6.48
C GLY A 39 10.95 -5.19 5.86
N TRP A 40 9.63 -5.24 5.73
CA TRP A 40 8.83 -4.17 5.14
C TRP A 40 7.93 -3.48 6.15
N ALA A 41 7.33 -4.23 7.05
CA ALA A 41 6.41 -3.68 8.05
C ALA A 41 6.48 -4.45 9.37
N VAL A 42 6.02 -3.81 10.42
CA VAL A 42 5.93 -4.32 11.78
C VAL A 42 4.57 -3.94 12.36
N ASP A 43 3.98 -4.80 13.20
CA ASP A 43 2.77 -4.48 13.95
C ASP A 43 3.04 -3.40 15.01
N ASP A 44 2.00 -2.76 15.54
CA ASP A 44 2.14 -1.64 16.49
C ASP A 44 2.82 -2.02 17.81
N THR A 45 2.78 -3.30 18.16
CA THR A 45 3.44 -3.81 19.37
C THR A 45 4.91 -4.14 19.16
N GLY A 46 5.39 -4.18 17.91
CA GLY A 46 6.72 -4.67 17.55
C GLY A 46 6.88 -6.18 17.76
N SER A 47 5.78 -6.92 17.91
CA SER A 47 5.80 -8.35 18.19
C SER A 47 5.86 -9.21 16.93
N LYS A 48 5.37 -8.69 15.81
CA LYS A 48 5.40 -9.34 14.50
C LYS A 48 6.00 -8.43 13.46
N ALA A 49 6.76 -9.00 12.54
CA ALA A 49 7.29 -8.32 11.37
C ALA A 49 6.99 -9.15 10.12
N VAL A 50 6.82 -8.48 8.99
CA VAL A 50 6.59 -9.09 7.69
C VAL A 50 7.57 -8.59 6.65
N GLY A 51 7.77 -9.39 5.63
CA GLY A 51 8.70 -9.04 4.59
C GLY A 51 8.83 -10.10 3.52
N THR A 52 10.00 -10.09 2.89
CA THR A 52 10.38 -10.96 1.79
C THR A 52 11.66 -11.68 2.16
N ALA A 53 11.70 -12.99 1.96
CA ALA A 53 12.90 -13.79 2.11
C ALA A 53 13.24 -14.50 0.79
N TYR A 54 14.52 -14.73 0.59
CA TYR A 54 15.01 -15.60 -0.48
C TYR A 54 15.20 -17.00 0.08
N VAL A 55 14.74 -18.01 -0.61
CA VAL A 55 14.84 -19.40 -0.20
C VAL A 55 15.54 -20.24 -1.25
N ASP A 56 16.40 -21.14 -0.79
CA ASP A 56 17.08 -22.15 -1.61
C ASP A 56 16.30 -23.46 -1.48
N ARG A 57 15.27 -23.65 -2.32
CA ARG A 57 14.39 -24.83 -2.22
C ARG A 57 15.06 -26.13 -2.69
N ASN A 58 16.01 -26.03 -3.61
CA ASN A 58 16.73 -27.18 -4.13
C ASN A 58 17.97 -27.56 -3.27
N ARG A 59 18.35 -26.66 -2.33
CA ARG A 59 19.45 -26.86 -1.38
C ARG A 59 20.82 -27.07 -2.04
N ASP A 60 21.04 -26.46 -3.17
CA ASP A 60 22.36 -26.54 -3.83
C ASP A 60 23.33 -25.46 -3.35
N GLY A 61 22.88 -24.58 -2.46
CA GLY A 61 23.65 -23.46 -1.91
C GLY A 61 23.73 -22.26 -2.84
N VAL A 62 23.04 -22.28 -3.95
CA VAL A 62 22.95 -21.18 -4.92
C VAL A 62 21.57 -20.56 -4.81
N CYS A 63 21.50 -19.30 -4.46
CA CYS A 63 20.28 -18.52 -4.65
C CYS A 63 20.16 -18.19 -6.10
N GLU A 64 19.31 -18.90 -6.78
CA GLU A 64 18.98 -18.58 -8.15
C GLU A 64 18.40 -17.16 -8.23
N SER A 65 18.50 -16.55 -9.40
CA SER A 65 18.00 -15.20 -9.69
C SER A 65 16.58 -15.03 -9.13
N PRO A 66 16.23 -13.85 -8.63
CA PRO A 66 14.85 -13.53 -8.23
C PRO A 66 13.83 -13.82 -9.34
N TYR A 67 14.27 -14.02 -10.58
CA TYR A 67 13.42 -14.44 -11.72
C TYR A 67 13.01 -15.93 -11.70
N LEU A 68 13.56 -16.75 -10.80
CA LEU A 68 13.34 -18.19 -10.79
C LEU A 68 12.47 -18.72 -9.64
N GLY A 69 11.83 -17.84 -8.88
CA GLY A 69 10.73 -18.23 -7.98
C GLY A 69 11.13 -18.57 -6.56
N GLU A 70 12.26 -18.07 -6.09
CA GLU A 70 12.77 -18.31 -4.74
C GLU A 70 12.52 -17.15 -3.76
N ILE A 71 11.61 -16.24 -4.12
CA ILE A 71 11.17 -15.17 -3.23
C ILE A 71 9.87 -15.60 -2.54
N VAL A 72 9.86 -15.55 -1.22
CA VAL A 72 8.67 -15.89 -0.42
C VAL A 72 8.30 -14.77 0.55
N PRO A 73 7.00 -14.55 0.78
CA PRO A 73 6.53 -13.67 1.82
C PRO A 73 6.75 -14.33 3.19
N PHE A 74 7.26 -13.59 4.16
CA PHE A 74 7.44 -14.11 5.50
C PHE A 74 6.65 -13.33 6.55
N ILE A 75 6.39 -14.00 7.67
CA ILE A 75 6.04 -13.41 8.96
C ILE A 75 7.04 -13.90 10.02
N TRP A 76 7.41 -13.00 10.91
CA TRP A 76 8.30 -13.25 12.02
C TRP A 76 7.63 -12.90 13.35
N ASP A 77 7.88 -13.68 14.38
CA ASP A 77 7.69 -13.32 15.77
C ASP A 77 8.81 -13.92 16.64
N ALA A 78 9.05 -13.32 17.80
CA ALA A 78 10.16 -13.71 18.67
C ALA A 78 10.10 -15.17 19.16
N LYS A 79 8.90 -15.76 19.25
CA LYS A 79 8.70 -17.12 19.75
C LYS A 79 8.96 -18.19 18.68
N ARG A 80 8.48 -17.95 17.46
CA ARG A 80 8.52 -18.92 16.37
C ARG A 80 9.61 -18.64 15.34
N GLY A 81 10.19 -17.42 15.36
CA GLY A 81 11.15 -16.96 14.36
C GLY A 81 10.49 -16.64 13.02
N MET A 82 11.32 -16.51 11.98
CA MET A 82 10.87 -16.26 10.61
C MET A 82 10.26 -17.54 10.02
N ARG A 83 9.14 -17.40 9.33
CA ARG A 83 8.43 -18.47 8.62
C ARG A 83 7.71 -17.94 7.41
N GLU A 84 7.58 -18.77 6.40
CA GLU A 84 6.86 -18.48 5.17
C GLU A 84 5.36 -18.35 5.45
N LEU A 85 4.71 -17.36 4.82
CA LEU A 85 3.25 -17.26 4.77
C LEU A 85 2.69 -18.29 3.78
N ASP A 86 1.54 -18.87 4.09
CA ASP A 86 0.95 -19.96 3.30
C ASP A 86 0.44 -19.45 1.94
N THR A 87 1.15 -19.84 0.89
CA THR A 87 0.83 -19.57 -0.52
C THR A 87 0.37 -20.82 -1.28
N SER A 88 0.15 -21.93 -0.60
CA SER A 88 -0.10 -23.26 -1.19
C SER A 88 -1.34 -23.33 -2.08
N ASN A 89 -2.26 -22.38 -1.97
CA ASN A 89 -3.48 -22.28 -2.77
C ASN A 89 -3.38 -21.32 -3.96
N LEU A 90 -2.23 -20.68 -4.15
CA LEU A 90 -2.03 -19.75 -5.27
C LEU A 90 -1.52 -20.48 -6.52
N PRO A 91 -1.84 -19.98 -7.73
CA PRO A 91 -1.26 -20.48 -8.95
C PRO A 91 0.28 -20.41 -8.93
N VAL A 92 0.95 -21.41 -9.48
CA VAL A 92 2.42 -21.46 -9.54
C VAL A 92 2.99 -20.23 -10.27
N ALA A 93 2.27 -19.71 -11.27
CA ALA A 93 2.67 -18.52 -12.02
C ALA A 93 2.71 -17.24 -11.17
N ASP A 94 1.96 -17.18 -10.05
CA ASP A 94 1.92 -16.03 -9.15
C ASP A 94 3.00 -16.10 -8.07
N LEU A 95 3.57 -17.27 -7.82
CA LEU A 95 4.54 -17.51 -6.74
C LEU A 95 5.86 -16.74 -6.90
N PRO A 96 6.44 -16.59 -8.12
CA PRO A 96 7.59 -15.72 -8.30
C PRO A 96 7.20 -14.29 -7.92
N TRP A 97 7.89 -13.67 -6.95
CA TRP A 97 7.68 -12.26 -6.59
C TRP A 97 6.61 -11.93 -5.55
N ILE A 98 6.02 -12.92 -4.87
CA ILE A 98 5.10 -12.60 -3.78
C ILE A 98 5.88 -11.98 -2.62
N ARG A 99 5.42 -10.81 -2.16
CA ARG A 99 6.00 -10.04 -1.06
C ARG A 99 4.92 -9.72 -0.05
N ALA A 100 5.25 -9.81 1.23
CA ALA A 100 4.43 -9.22 2.29
C ALA A 100 4.99 -7.84 2.61
N HIS A 101 4.17 -6.79 2.58
CA HIS A 101 4.65 -5.41 2.69
C HIS A 101 3.88 -4.55 3.69
N ALA A 102 2.74 -5.01 4.19
CA ALA A 102 1.99 -4.33 5.25
C ALA A 102 1.40 -5.34 6.23
N ILE A 103 1.18 -4.92 7.45
CA ILE A 103 0.57 -5.72 8.52
C ILE A 103 -0.31 -4.80 9.37
N SER A 104 -1.49 -5.30 9.79
CA SER A 104 -2.37 -4.57 10.71
C SER A 104 -1.71 -4.36 12.08
N GLY A 105 -2.10 -3.31 12.80
CA GLY A 105 -1.53 -2.98 14.10
C GLY A 105 -1.64 -4.11 15.12
N ASN A 106 -2.71 -4.92 15.08
CA ASN A 106 -2.88 -6.12 15.90
C ASN A 106 -2.16 -7.36 15.36
N GLY A 107 -1.53 -7.27 14.18
CA GLY A 107 -0.79 -8.36 13.56
C GLY A 107 -1.64 -9.51 12.99
N ASP A 108 -2.95 -9.33 12.79
CA ASP A 108 -3.86 -10.37 12.32
C ASP A 108 -4.01 -10.42 10.80
N VAL A 109 -3.81 -9.30 10.12
CA VAL A 109 -3.93 -9.19 8.66
C VAL A 109 -2.62 -8.73 8.06
N VAL A 110 -2.10 -9.51 7.11
CA VAL A 110 -0.92 -9.18 6.32
C VAL A 110 -1.35 -8.93 4.89
N LEU A 111 -0.81 -7.87 4.27
CA LEU A 111 -1.01 -7.56 2.86
C LEU A 111 0.24 -7.85 2.06
N GLY A 112 0.04 -8.27 0.83
CA GLY A 112 1.13 -8.57 -0.08
C GLY A 112 0.80 -8.32 -1.53
N THR A 113 1.83 -8.42 -2.37
CA THR A 113 1.72 -8.26 -3.82
C THR A 113 2.60 -9.24 -4.57
N SER A 114 2.21 -9.59 -5.79
CA SER A 114 3.07 -10.26 -6.76
C SER A 114 3.17 -9.41 -8.01
N ASN A 115 4.40 -9.26 -8.54
CA ASN A 115 4.70 -8.50 -9.77
C ASN A 115 4.14 -7.06 -9.79
N PHE A 116 3.86 -6.46 -8.63
CA PHE A 116 3.21 -5.15 -8.51
C PHE A 116 1.82 -5.06 -9.20
N GLN A 117 1.19 -6.21 -9.48
CA GLN A 117 -0.10 -6.28 -10.19
C GLN A 117 -1.18 -6.98 -9.37
N TYR A 118 -0.80 -7.99 -8.58
CA TYR A 118 -1.74 -8.80 -7.81
C TYR A 118 -1.70 -8.43 -6.33
N ALA A 119 -2.88 -8.31 -5.75
CA ALA A 119 -3.07 -8.05 -4.33
C ALA A 119 -3.42 -9.32 -3.57
N TYR A 120 -2.75 -9.55 -2.44
CA TYR A 120 -2.99 -10.69 -1.57
C TYR A 120 -3.20 -10.24 -0.13
N ALA A 121 -3.95 -11.05 0.61
CA ALA A 121 -4.09 -10.90 2.05
C ALA A 121 -3.97 -12.26 2.75
N TRP A 122 -3.36 -12.28 3.92
CA TRP A 122 -3.36 -13.40 4.87
C TRP A 122 -4.06 -12.95 6.14
N VAL A 123 -5.06 -13.70 6.57
CA VAL A 123 -5.81 -13.44 7.80
C VAL A 123 -5.43 -14.51 8.83
N LYS A 124 -4.90 -14.07 9.97
CA LYS A 124 -4.47 -14.94 11.08
C LYS A 124 -3.51 -16.07 10.63
N GLU A 125 -2.58 -15.70 9.78
CA GLU A 125 -1.61 -16.63 9.18
C GLU A 125 -2.25 -17.79 8.39
N GLY A 126 -3.49 -17.63 7.95
CA GLY A 126 -4.17 -18.59 7.09
C GLY A 126 -3.63 -18.56 5.65
N LYS A 127 -4.33 -19.25 4.76
CA LYS A 127 -3.98 -19.27 3.32
C LYS A 127 -4.16 -17.90 2.67
N ALA A 128 -3.35 -17.63 1.65
CA ALA A 128 -3.45 -16.41 0.87
C ALA A 128 -4.85 -16.25 0.25
N ILE A 129 -5.37 -15.04 0.29
CA ILE A 129 -6.58 -14.61 -0.40
C ILE A 129 -6.14 -13.76 -1.58
N ASN A 130 -6.44 -14.19 -2.80
CA ASN A 130 -6.17 -13.40 -4.00
C ASN A 130 -7.27 -12.34 -4.15
N LEU A 131 -6.96 -11.10 -3.76
CA LEU A 131 -7.91 -9.98 -3.80
C LEU A 131 -8.11 -9.46 -5.23
N THR A 132 -7.10 -9.58 -6.09
CA THR A 132 -7.20 -9.19 -7.50
C THR A 132 -8.18 -10.09 -8.24
N GLU A 133 -8.05 -11.41 -8.12
CA GLU A 133 -8.94 -12.37 -8.75
C GLU A 133 -10.38 -12.21 -8.22
N ARG A 134 -10.50 -12.02 -6.91
CA ARG A 134 -11.81 -12.00 -6.26
C ARG A 134 -12.57 -10.69 -6.46
N TYR A 135 -11.88 -9.56 -6.53
CA TYR A 135 -12.49 -8.23 -6.49
C TYR A 135 -11.99 -7.26 -7.57
N GLY A 136 -10.97 -7.63 -8.35
CA GLY A 136 -10.28 -6.70 -9.24
C GLY A 136 -9.42 -5.68 -8.50
N ALA A 137 -8.86 -6.07 -7.36
CA ALA A 137 -8.03 -5.16 -6.56
C ALA A 137 -6.61 -5.03 -7.13
N GLU A 138 -6.10 -3.80 -7.19
CA GLU A 138 -4.68 -3.51 -7.33
C GLU A 138 -3.95 -3.74 -5.99
N PRO A 139 -2.59 -3.75 -5.96
CA PRO A 139 -1.83 -3.87 -4.73
C PRO A 139 -2.32 -2.91 -3.64
N ALA A 140 -2.56 -3.45 -2.44
CA ALA A 140 -3.10 -2.74 -1.29
C ALA A 140 -2.01 -2.54 -0.24
N TYR A 141 -1.90 -1.33 0.31
CA TYR A 141 -0.86 -0.96 1.29
C TYR A 141 -1.44 -0.53 2.63
N ALA A 142 -2.69 -0.11 2.67
CA ALA A 142 -3.33 0.47 3.84
C ALA A 142 -4.28 -0.52 4.53
N VAL A 143 -4.03 -0.76 5.82
CA VAL A 143 -4.81 -1.65 6.67
C VAL A 143 -4.99 -1.04 8.06
N SER A 144 -6.22 -1.07 8.62
CA SER A 144 -6.53 -0.57 9.95
C SER A 144 -5.83 -1.38 11.06
N PHE A 145 -5.77 -0.80 12.25
CA PHE A 145 -5.17 -1.45 13.42
C PHE A 145 -5.76 -2.84 13.69
N ASP A 146 -7.07 -2.98 13.65
CA ASP A 146 -7.78 -4.23 13.92
C ASP A 146 -7.81 -5.21 12.74
N GLY A 147 -7.31 -4.78 11.56
CA GLY A 147 -7.33 -5.57 10.32
C GLY A 147 -8.70 -5.69 9.64
N HIS A 148 -9.74 -5.01 10.17
CA HIS A 148 -11.09 -5.07 9.62
C HIS A 148 -11.33 -4.12 8.45
N ARG A 149 -10.40 -3.22 8.14
CA ARG A 149 -10.49 -2.31 7.00
C ARG A 149 -9.20 -2.37 6.21
N VAL A 150 -9.28 -2.78 4.97
CA VAL A 150 -8.20 -2.74 3.98
C VAL A 150 -8.67 -1.88 2.83
N ALA A 151 -7.92 -0.84 2.49
CA ALA A 151 -8.25 0.00 1.34
C ALA A 151 -7.77 -0.66 0.05
N LEU A 152 -8.70 -0.90 -0.88
CA LEU A 152 -8.45 -1.51 -2.17
C LEU A 152 -8.78 -0.52 -3.29
N ASN A 153 -7.81 -0.27 -4.16
CA ASN A 153 -8.10 0.32 -5.47
C ASN A 153 -8.70 -0.76 -6.36
N LEU A 154 -9.81 -0.48 -6.98
CA LEU A 154 -10.51 -1.44 -7.82
C LEU A 154 -10.37 -1.09 -9.29
N ILE A 155 -10.10 -2.08 -10.11
CA ILE A 155 -10.05 -1.98 -11.58
C ILE A 155 -10.97 -3.03 -12.21
N ASP A 156 -11.38 -2.77 -13.42
CA ASP A 156 -11.91 -3.80 -14.29
C ASP A 156 -10.76 -4.60 -14.88
N THR A 157 -10.65 -5.87 -14.53
CA THR A 157 -9.53 -6.72 -14.94
C THR A 157 -9.48 -7.00 -16.45
N ASN A 158 -10.57 -6.75 -17.20
CA ASN A 158 -10.61 -6.91 -18.64
C ASN A 158 -10.24 -5.63 -19.41
N THR A 159 -10.68 -4.48 -18.87
CA THR A 159 -10.49 -3.18 -19.54
C THR A 159 -9.45 -2.30 -18.86
N TYR A 160 -8.97 -2.68 -17.67
CA TYR A 160 -8.07 -1.90 -16.80
C TYR A 160 -8.61 -0.52 -16.43
N GLN A 161 -9.92 -0.34 -16.52
CA GLN A 161 -10.58 0.91 -16.11
C GLN A 161 -10.75 0.96 -14.60
N GLY A 162 -10.46 2.11 -14.01
CA GLY A 162 -10.67 2.36 -12.59
C GLY A 162 -12.13 2.26 -12.19
N LYS A 163 -12.40 1.53 -11.11
CA LYS A 163 -13.74 1.41 -10.48
C LYS A 163 -13.84 2.21 -9.17
N GLY A 164 -12.76 2.90 -8.78
CA GLY A 164 -12.67 3.62 -7.52
C GLY A 164 -12.11 2.79 -6.39
N VAL A 165 -12.36 3.21 -5.16
CA VAL A 165 -11.82 2.59 -3.93
C VAL A 165 -12.93 1.88 -3.17
N ALA A 166 -12.57 0.78 -2.51
CA ALA A 166 -13.43 0.09 -1.57
C ALA A 166 -12.67 -0.25 -0.29
N LEU A 167 -13.39 -0.38 0.80
CA LEU A 167 -12.91 -1.00 2.03
C LEU A 167 -13.28 -2.48 2.01
N TRP A 168 -12.28 -3.33 2.21
CA TRP A 168 -12.47 -4.76 2.37
C TRP A 168 -12.33 -5.17 3.83
N ASP A 169 -13.29 -5.98 4.28
CA ASP A 169 -13.29 -6.66 5.57
C ASP A 169 -13.38 -8.16 5.31
N TYR A 170 -12.48 -8.93 5.88
CA TYR A 170 -12.42 -10.38 5.63
C TYR A 170 -13.70 -11.12 6.07
N ALA A 171 -14.47 -10.57 7.02
CA ALA A 171 -15.71 -11.16 7.51
C ALA A 171 -16.96 -10.62 6.80
N ARG A 172 -16.95 -9.34 6.40
CA ARG A 172 -18.12 -8.63 5.85
C ARG A 172 -18.07 -8.46 4.32
N GLY A 173 -16.87 -8.61 3.72
CA GLY A 173 -16.67 -8.43 2.29
C GLY A 173 -16.33 -6.99 1.91
N LEU A 174 -16.75 -6.57 0.73
CA LEU A 174 -16.33 -5.33 0.09
C LEU A 174 -17.39 -4.24 0.24
N THR A 175 -16.96 -3.04 0.65
CA THR A 175 -17.81 -1.84 0.74
C THR A 175 -17.21 -0.74 -0.14
N PRO A 176 -17.81 -0.41 -1.31
CA PRO A 176 -17.34 0.69 -2.14
C PRO A 176 -17.44 2.04 -1.42
N ILE A 177 -16.40 2.86 -1.54
CA ILE A 177 -16.34 4.22 -0.99
C ILE A 177 -16.10 5.29 -2.05
N GLY A 178 -16.12 4.91 -3.33
CA GLY A 178 -16.01 5.82 -4.46
C GLY A 178 -14.59 6.24 -4.78
N SER A 179 -14.44 7.43 -5.38
CA SER A 179 -13.18 8.05 -5.78
C SER A 179 -13.34 9.56 -5.89
N LEU A 180 -12.27 10.28 -6.16
CA LEU A 180 -12.32 11.66 -6.70
C LEU A 180 -13.04 11.67 -8.06
N GLU A 181 -13.44 12.84 -8.51
CA GLU A 181 -14.18 13.03 -9.77
C GLU A 181 -13.30 13.68 -10.84
N TRP A 182 -13.39 13.18 -12.09
CA TRP A 182 -12.72 13.83 -13.23
C TRP A 182 -13.21 15.28 -13.43
N CYS A 183 -12.31 16.14 -13.83
CA CYS A 183 -12.52 17.55 -14.12
C CYS A 183 -12.93 18.43 -12.94
N LYS A 184 -13.51 17.88 -11.91
CA LYS A 184 -13.82 18.58 -10.67
C LYS A 184 -12.63 18.54 -9.70
N ASP A 185 -12.13 17.34 -9.43
CA ASP A 185 -11.08 17.08 -8.45
C ASP A 185 -9.76 16.74 -9.13
N VAL A 186 -9.81 16.03 -10.25
CA VAL A 186 -8.64 15.54 -11.00
C VAL A 186 -8.71 16.03 -12.45
N PRO A 187 -7.71 16.79 -12.91
CA PRO A 187 -7.64 17.19 -14.32
C PRO A 187 -7.39 15.96 -15.21
N TYR A 188 -8.00 15.91 -16.38
CA TYR A 188 -7.73 14.88 -17.37
C TYR A 188 -7.01 15.50 -18.59
N VAL A 189 -5.68 15.40 -18.56
CA VAL A 189 -4.83 15.89 -19.62
C VAL A 189 -4.37 14.72 -20.48
N SER A 190 -4.75 14.71 -21.74
CA SER A 190 -4.26 13.73 -22.71
C SER A 190 -3.00 14.23 -23.40
N TRP A 191 -1.99 13.38 -23.53
CA TRP A 191 -0.75 13.71 -24.25
C TRP A 191 -0.99 14.17 -25.69
N PHE A 192 -2.05 13.65 -26.34
CA PHE A 192 -2.36 13.95 -27.74
C PHE A 192 -3.46 15.01 -27.94
N ALA A 193 -4.32 15.22 -26.96
CA ALA A 193 -5.52 16.04 -27.09
C ALA A 193 -5.56 17.25 -26.14
N GLY A 194 -4.53 17.43 -25.29
CA GLY A 194 -4.52 18.50 -24.30
C GLY A 194 -5.48 18.24 -23.13
N ASP A 195 -5.98 19.30 -22.51
CA ASP A 195 -6.95 19.21 -21.41
C ASP A 195 -8.33 18.85 -21.94
N LEU A 196 -8.75 17.61 -21.73
CA LEU A 196 -10.06 17.12 -22.15
C LEU A 196 -11.21 17.68 -21.29
N CYS A 197 -10.91 18.20 -20.10
CA CYS A 197 -11.92 18.85 -19.26
C CYS A 197 -12.44 20.17 -19.85
N GLU A 198 -11.77 20.75 -20.84
CA GLU A 198 -12.28 21.89 -21.61
C GLU A 198 -13.37 21.49 -22.61
N SER A 199 -13.40 20.23 -23.05
CA SER A 199 -14.28 19.76 -24.13
C SER A 199 -15.24 18.63 -23.70
N MET A 200 -15.01 17.99 -22.59
CA MET A 200 -15.80 16.88 -22.06
C MET A 200 -16.12 17.08 -20.58
N THR A 201 -17.26 16.58 -20.17
CA THR A 201 -17.61 16.50 -18.75
C THR A 201 -16.87 15.32 -18.06
N GLY A 202 -16.73 15.40 -16.74
CA GLY A 202 -16.14 14.29 -15.95
C GLY A 202 -16.90 12.97 -16.11
N ASP A 203 -18.22 13.01 -16.27
CA ASP A 203 -19.04 11.83 -16.51
C ASP A 203 -18.80 11.19 -17.89
N GLU A 204 -18.59 12.00 -18.92
CA GLU A 204 -18.27 11.52 -20.27
C GLU A 204 -16.86 10.87 -20.27
N ILE A 205 -15.89 11.46 -19.58
CA ILE A 205 -14.56 10.88 -19.41
C ILE A 205 -14.66 9.55 -18.62
N LYS A 206 -15.39 9.55 -17.51
CA LYS A 206 -15.61 8.35 -16.71
C LYS A 206 -16.25 7.21 -17.48
N ALA A 207 -17.19 7.51 -18.36
CA ALA A 207 -17.81 6.51 -19.23
C ALA A 207 -16.82 5.86 -20.20
N GLN A 208 -15.76 6.57 -20.59
CA GLN A 208 -14.75 6.07 -21.52
C GLN A 208 -13.59 5.33 -20.83
N VAL A 209 -13.09 5.88 -19.73
CA VAL A 209 -11.85 5.40 -19.08
C VAL A 209 -12.02 4.95 -17.63
N GLY A 210 -13.23 4.99 -17.09
CA GLY A 210 -13.51 4.64 -15.70
C GLY A 210 -13.25 5.80 -14.73
N SER A 211 -13.26 5.49 -13.43
CA SER A 211 -12.95 6.46 -12.39
C SER A 211 -11.48 6.90 -12.44
N PRO A 212 -11.13 8.08 -11.88
CA PRO A 212 -9.74 8.46 -11.72
C PRO A 212 -8.92 7.37 -11.02
N PRO A 213 -7.71 7.07 -11.49
CA PRO A 213 -6.84 6.12 -10.81
C PRO A 213 -6.51 6.65 -9.41
N MET A 214 -6.63 5.79 -8.41
CA MET A 214 -6.36 6.13 -7.02
C MET A 214 -5.20 5.27 -6.52
N GLU A 215 -4.31 5.85 -5.73
CA GLU A 215 -3.25 5.15 -5.00
C GLU A 215 -3.40 5.48 -3.52
N ILE A 216 -3.82 4.52 -2.73
CA ILE A 216 -3.95 4.69 -1.27
C ILE A 216 -2.67 4.19 -0.62
N PHE A 217 -2.02 5.06 0.13
CA PHE A 217 -0.74 4.75 0.77
C PHE A 217 -0.89 4.33 2.22
N ASP A 218 -1.83 4.96 2.96
CA ASP A 218 -1.97 4.69 4.38
C ASP A 218 -3.36 5.03 4.91
N MET A 219 -3.67 4.56 6.13
CA MET A 219 -4.93 4.86 6.83
C MET A 219 -4.72 4.98 8.34
N SER A 220 -5.63 5.71 9.02
CA SER A 220 -5.69 5.75 10.48
C SER A 220 -6.01 4.38 11.09
N ASP A 221 -5.68 4.17 12.38
CA ASP A 221 -5.89 2.91 13.09
C ASP A 221 -7.33 2.40 13.04
N ASP A 222 -8.29 3.32 13.12
CA ASP A 222 -9.72 3.01 13.03
C ASP A 222 -10.22 2.89 11.57
N GLY A 223 -9.35 3.16 10.59
CA GLY A 223 -9.67 3.14 9.16
C GLY A 223 -10.66 4.23 8.74
N SER A 224 -10.86 5.27 9.55
CA SER A 224 -11.80 6.36 9.26
C SER A 224 -11.22 7.45 8.35
N ILE A 225 -9.90 7.47 8.19
CA ILE A 225 -9.19 8.41 7.33
C ILE A 225 -8.21 7.65 6.42
N LEU A 226 -8.28 7.91 5.12
CA LEU A 226 -7.34 7.40 4.12
C LEU A 226 -6.57 8.55 3.50
N VAL A 227 -5.29 8.32 3.26
CA VAL A 227 -4.43 9.26 2.53
C VAL A 227 -3.82 8.58 1.31
N GLY A 228 -3.70 9.36 0.24
CA GLY A 228 -3.19 8.85 -1.03
C GLY A 228 -3.13 9.94 -2.08
N ARG A 229 -3.13 9.52 -3.33
CA ARG A 229 -3.16 10.44 -4.48
C ARG A 229 -4.06 9.90 -5.58
N SER A 230 -4.43 10.77 -6.48
CA SER A 230 -5.09 10.44 -7.74
C SER A 230 -4.34 11.05 -8.91
N GLY A 231 -4.52 10.48 -10.10
CA GLY A 231 -3.87 10.95 -11.31
C GLY A 231 -2.78 10.00 -11.82
N SER A 232 -2.01 10.51 -12.77
CA SER A 232 -0.93 9.75 -13.41
C SER A 232 0.22 10.69 -13.81
N PHE A 233 1.31 10.13 -14.32
CA PHE A 233 2.39 10.93 -14.91
C PHE A 233 1.92 11.86 -16.05
N PHE A 234 0.84 11.52 -16.73
CA PHE A 234 0.31 12.29 -17.85
C PHE A 234 -0.69 13.38 -17.41
N THR A 235 -1.48 13.10 -16.37
CA THR A 235 -2.50 14.03 -15.86
C THR A 235 -1.99 14.89 -14.71
N GLY A 236 -0.80 14.59 -14.19
CA GLY A 236 -0.33 15.10 -12.91
C GLY A 236 -0.95 14.31 -11.74
N PHE A 237 -0.37 14.47 -10.55
CA PHE A 237 -0.86 13.85 -9.32
C PHE A 237 -1.51 14.90 -8.43
N VAL A 238 -2.65 14.51 -7.84
CA VAL A 238 -3.40 15.30 -6.88
C VAL A 238 -3.46 14.53 -5.58
N GLY A 239 -3.04 15.12 -4.47
CA GLY A 239 -3.16 14.51 -3.16
C GLY A 239 -4.62 14.28 -2.79
N ALA A 240 -4.94 13.08 -2.30
CA ALA A 240 -6.28 12.62 -2.01
C ALA A 240 -6.44 12.32 -0.52
N LEU A 241 -7.57 12.71 0.03
CA LEU A 241 -8.00 12.47 1.39
C LEU A 241 -9.42 11.91 1.38
N TRP A 242 -9.66 10.82 2.08
CA TRP A 242 -11.00 10.35 2.37
C TRP A 242 -11.23 10.37 3.89
N ILE A 243 -12.37 10.91 4.28
CA ILE A 243 -12.80 10.93 5.69
C ILE A 243 -14.17 10.26 5.75
N GLU A 244 -14.32 9.28 6.63
CA GLU A 244 -15.59 8.60 6.87
C GLU A 244 -16.72 9.63 7.13
N ARG A 245 -17.87 9.47 6.50
CA ARG A 245 -19.04 10.37 6.53
C ARG A 245 -18.91 11.67 5.73
N ILE A 246 -17.70 12.09 5.32
CA ILE A 246 -17.49 13.28 4.48
C ILE A 246 -17.29 12.85 3.02
N GLY A 247 -16.52 11.78 2.80
CA GLY A 247 -16.16 11.28 1.47
C GLY A 247 -14.79 11.75 1.00
N TRP A 248 -14.56 11.64 -0.31
CA TRP A 248 -13.32 12.04 -0.97
C TRP A 248 -13.21 13.54 -1.16
N MET A 249 -12.01 14.06 -0.99
CA MET A 249 -11.63 15.43 -1.32
C MET A 249 -10.15 15.50 -1.67
N THR A 250 -9.75 16.56 -2.39
CA THR A 250 -8.34 16.89 -2.55
C THR A 250 -7.78 17.54 -1.30
N TRP A 251 -6.45 17.51 -1.15
CA TRP A 251 -5.78 18.27 -0.09
C TRP A 251 -6.07 19.77 -0.18
N ASP A 252 -6.12 20.33 -1.39
CA ASP A 252 -6.47 21.72 -1.64
C ASP A 252 -7.86 22.07 -1.08
N ASP A 253 -8.86 21.22 -1.36
CA ASP A 253 -10.22 21.45 -0.86
C ASP A 253 -10.30 21.31 0.65
N PHE A 254 -9.55 20.37 1.21
CA PHE A 254 -9.44 20.22 2.66
C PHE A 254 -8.94 21.51 3.30
N PHE A 255 -7.82 22.06 2.84
CA PHE A 255 -7.25 23.28 3.40
C PHE A 255 -8.12 24.52 3.16
N ARG A 256 -8.75 24.65 1.99
CA ARG A 256 -9.70 25.74 1.72
C ARG A 256 -10.88 25.71 2.68
N LYS A 257 -11.45 24.53 2.94
CA LYS A 257 -12.55 24.37 3.92
C LYS A 257 -12.13 24.75 5.33
N GLN A 258 -10.84 24.63 5.66
CA GLN A 258 -10.27 25.04 6.94
C GLN A 258 -9.83 26.52 6.98
N GLY A 259 -10.06 27.29 5.93
CA GLY A 259 -9.69 28.71 5.86
C GLY A 259 -8.20 28.96 5.62
N VAL A 260 -7.41 27.96 5.26
CA VAL A 260 -5.98 28.09 4.97
C VAL A 260 -5.80 28.47 3.50
N VAL A 261 -5.83 29.75 3.20
CA VAL A 261 -5.80 30.28 1.82
C VAL A 261 -4.43 30.11 1.15
N GLU A 262 -3.34 30.10 1.93
CA GLU A 262 -1.97 30.01 1.41
C GLU A 262 -1.53 28.58 1.06
N ALA A 263 -2.26 27.58 1.51
CA ALA A 263 -1.95 26.18 1.24
C ALA A 263 -2.11 25.78 -0.24
N SER A 264 -2.90 26.54 -1.00
CA SER A 264 -3.07 26.33 -2.46
C SER A 264 -1.77 26.46 -3.28
N ASN A 265 -0.71 27.02 -2.69
CA ASN A 265 0.61 27.14 -3.31
C ASN A 265 1.58 26.01 -2.91
N ILE A 266 1.19 25.12 -2.00
CA ILE A 266 2.01 24.00 -1.58
C ILE A 266 1.52 22.76 -2.35
N PRO A 267 2.34 22.20 -3.23
CA PRO A 267 1.92 21.00 -3.97
C PRO A 267 1.93 19.78 -3.03
N PHE A 268 0.80 19.52 -2.37
CA PHE A 268 0.58 18.35 -1.54
C PHE A 268 0.32 17.10 -2.39
N SER A 269 1.17 16.85 -3.38
CA SER A 269 0.90 15.81 -4.38
C SER A 269 1.00 14.39 -3.84
N ASN A 270 1.79 14.17 -2.77
CA ASN A 270 1.99 12.84 -2.20
C ASN A 270 1.94 12.84 -0.68
N PRO A 271 0.78 12.71 -0.04
CA PRO A 271 0.72 12.20 1.33
C PRO A 271 1.21 10.76 1.33
N ILE A 272 2.14 10.43 2.24
CA ILE A 272 2.81 9.12 2.27
C ILE A 272 2.32 8.28 3.44
N SER A 273 2.07 8.92 4.58
CA SER A 273 1.63 8.22 5.78
C SER A 273 0.80 9.12 6.69
N ILE A 274 -0.04 8.50 7.49
CA ILE A 274 -0.88 9.13 8.50
C ILE A 274 -0.63 8.48 9.86
N SER A 275 -0.65 9.26 10.94
CA SER A 275 -0.58 8.70 12.30
C SER A 275 -1.79 7.82 12.60
N GLY A 276 -1.62 6.83 13.48
CA GLY A 276 -2.70 5.93 13.86
C GLY A 276 -3.95 6.66 14.39
N THR A 277 -3.75 7.79 15.09
CA THR A 277 -4.84 8.65 15.55
C THR A 277 -5.52 9.48 14.46
N GLY A 278 -4.98 9.47 13.23
CA GLY A 278 -5.47 10.31 12.13
C GLY A 278 -5.15 11.80 12.28
N THR A 279 -4.31 12.18 13.24
CA THR A 279 -4.07 13.60 13.57
C THR A 279 -2.87 14.21 12.86
N GLU A 280 -1.97 13.40 12.33
CA GLU A 280 -0.77 13.88 11.66
C GLU A 280 -0.58 13.15 10.33
N VAL A 281 -0.27 13.90 9.28
CA VAL A 281 -0.01 13.38 7.95
C VAL A 281 1.35 13.88 7.47
N VAL A 282 2.17 12.97 6.98
CA VAL A 282 3.44 13.30 6.36
C VAL A 282 3.38 13.02 4.87
N GLY A 283 4.11 13.79 4.11
CA GLY A 283 4.20 13.60 2.68
C GLY A 283 5.38 14.32 2.07
N GLY A 284 5.47 14.22 0.76
CA GLY A 284 6.51 14.84 -0.03
C GLY A 284 6.01 15.24 -1.41
N MET A 285 6.83 15.97 -2.13
CA MET A 285 6.56 16.36 -3.52
C MET A 285 7.34 15.46 -4.46
N VAL A 286 6.68 14.99 -5.51
CA VAL A 286 7.36 14.22 -6.56
C VAL A 286 8.44 15.06 -7.21
N GLY A 287 9.68 14.59 -7.21
CA GLY A 287 10.81 15.28 -7.85
C GLY A 287 11.41 16.43 -7.05
N ALA A 288 10.98 16.68 -5.81
CA ALA A 288 11.57 17.67 -4.93
C ALA A 288 12.19 17.03 -3.68
N SER A 289 13.18 17.73 -3.11
CA SER A 289 13.94 17.25 -1.95
C SER A 289 13.33 17.66 -0.60
N PHE A 290 12.03 18.00 -0.56
CA PHE A 290 11.38 18.39 0.68
C PHE A 290 10.20 17.48 1.04
N SER A 291 10.01 17.30 2.34
CA SER A 291 8.86 16.65 2.94
C SER A 291 8.11 17.64 3.81
N TRP A 292 6.86 17.35 4.08
CA TRP A 292 5.97 18.17 4.89
C TRP A 292 5.25 17.32 5.96
N LEU A 293 4.86 17.99 7.03
CA LEU A 293 4.04 17.43 8.11
C LEU A 293 2.83 18.36 8.32
N VAL A 294 1.65 17.79 8.33
CA VAL A 294 0.39 18.47 8.64
C VAL A 294 -0.19 17.89 9.91
N ASN A 295 -0.47 18.75 10.89
CA ASN A 295 -1.22 18.37 12.07
C ASN A 295 -2.71 18.66 11.83
N MET A 296 -3.50 17.62 11.65
CA MET A 296 -4.92 17.70 11.35
C MET A 296 -5.74 18.34 12.48
N ASN A 297 -5.32 18.19 13.75
CA ASN A 297 -6.01 18.79 14.89
C ASN A 297 -5.92 20.32 14.92
N GLN A 298 -4.85 20.92 14.41
CA GLN A 298 -4.70 22.37 14.35
C GLN A 298 -5.55 23.00 13.26
N VAL A 299 -6.01 22.21 12.31
CA VAL A 299 -6.83 22.64 11.18
C VAL A 299 -8.32 22.57 11.51
N PHE A 300 -8.71 21.74 12.51
CA PHE A 300 -10.11 21.58 12.94
C PHE A 300 -10.57 22.53 14.06
N VAL A 301 -9.73 23.45 14.53
CA VAL A 301 -10.04 24.37 15.63
C VAL A 301 -10.44 25.75 15.10
N CYS A 302 -11.42 25.81 14.22
CA CYS A 302 -12.14 27.06 13.94
C CYS A 302 -13.60 26.71 13.62
N GLU A 303 -14.46 26.76 14.63
CA GLU A 303 -15.86 27.10 14.42
C GLU A 303 -16.00 28.58 14.03
#